data_18cdf5fc9fb38a128e7afb1695e18bbf
#
_entry.id   18cdf5fc9fb38a128e7afb1695e18bbf
#
_cell.length_a   1.000
_cell.length_b   1.000
_cell.length_c   1.000
_cell.angle_alpha   90.00
_cell.angle_beta   90.00
_cell.angle_gamma   90.00
#
_symmetry.space_group_name_H-M   'P 1'
#
loop_
_entity.id
_entity.type
_entity.pdbx_description
1 polymer ?
#
loop_
_entity_poly.entity_id
_entity_poly.type
_entity_poly.pdbx_seq_one_letter_code
_entity_poly.pdbx_strand_id
1 'polypeptide(L)'
;MAETAKWYVVHTYSGYENTVKATIEKTVESRSLHDQILAVSIPLETVTEITESGASKTYDRKVYPGYVLVKMVYSDDTWHVIRNIRGVTGFVGTSSNDPTPLTEDEVYAMGVEKKEIIVNYSVGDTVRIMDGPLSSFTGTVESIDVDSNSVNVVVSMFGRETTVEFELDMIEVVSQ
;
A
#
# COMPACT_ATOMS: atom_id res chain seq x y z
N MET A 1 -21.56 -15.60 8.48
CA MET A 1 -20.93 -14.35 8.07
C MET A 1 -19.75 -14.67 7.16
N ALA A 2 -19.65 -13.99 6.03
CA ALA A 2 -18.47 -14.17 5.17
C ALA A 2 -17.24 -13.63 5.90
N GLU A 3 -16.23 -14.45 6.05
CA GLU A 3 -14.97 -14.02 6.61
C GLU A 3 -14.28 -13.07 5.62
N THR A 4 -13.77 -11.96 6.15
CA THR A 4 -13.08 -10.96 5.33
C THR A 4 -11.64 -11.38 5.11
N ALA A 5 -11.16 -11.28 3.85
CA ALA A 5 -9.77 -11.53 3.53
C ALA A 5 -8.87 -10.49 4.20
N LYS A 6 -7.78 -10.97 4.78
CA LYS A 6 -6.78 -10.14 5.45
C LYS A 6 -5.39 -10.50 4.95
N TRP A 7 -4.45 -9.60 5.15
CA TRP A 7 -3.05 -9.84 4.84
C TRP A 7 -2.34 -10.56 5.97
N TYR A 8 -1.65 -11.64 5.62
CA TYR A 8 -0.85 -12.45 6.54
C TYR A 8 0.61 -12.45 6.08
N VAL A 9 1.52 -12.50 7.02
CA VAL A 9 2.95 -12.57 6.74
C VAL A 9 3.39 -14.03 6.78
N VAL A 10 4.02 -14.47 5.69
CA VAL A 10 4.55 -15.82 5.54
C VAL A 10 6.07 -15.74 5.53
N HIS A 11 6.71 -16.50 6.40
CA HIS A 11 8.16 -16.61 6.43
C HIS A 11 8.64 -17.68 5.45
N THR A 12 9.66 -17.35 4.66
CA THR A 12 10.27 -18.24 3.68
C THR A 12 11.78 -18.34 3.90
N TYR A 13 12.39 -19.33 3.26
CA TYR A 13 13.83 -19.33 3.17
C TYR A 13 14.31 -18.14 2.32
N SER A 14 15.47 -17.59 2.68
CA SER A 14 16.07 -16.48 1.94
C SER A 14 16.31 -16.87 0.48
N GLY A 15 15.87 -16.01 -0.44
CA GLY A 15 15.95 -16.25 -1.88
C GLY A 15 14.79 -17.04 -2.47
N TYR A 16 13.86 -17.56 -1.66
CA TYR A 16 12.70 -18.32 -2.10
C TYR A 16 11.43 -17.48 -2.28
N GLU A 17 11.47 -16.19 -2.00
CA GLU A 17 10.29 -15.33 -1.99
C GLU A 17 9.57 -15.34 -3.35
N ASN A 18 10.29 -15.15 -4.44
CA ASN A 18 9.70 -15.18 -5.79
C ASN A 18 9.16 -16.56 -6.16
N THR A 19 9.89 -17.62 -5.79
CA THR A 19 9.47 -18.99 -6.02
C THR A 19 8.19 -19.33 -5.25
N VAL A 20 8.12 -18.92 -4.00
CA VAL A 20 6.93 -19.12 -3.15
C VAL A 20 5.74 -18.36 -3.73
N LYS A 21 5.94 -17.09 -4.11
CA LYS A 21 4.87 -16.29 -4.74
C LYS A 21 4.32 -16.97 -6.00
N ALA A 22 5.21 -17.36 -6.91
CA ALA A 22 4.81 -18.02 -8.16
C ALA A 22 4.09 -19.36 -7.90
N THR A 23 4.54 -20.13 -6.91
CA THR A 23 3.94 -21.40 -6.54
C THR A 23 2.55 -21.22 -5.92
N ILE A 24 2.38 -20.20 -5.08
CA ILE A 24 1.07 -19.87 -4.49
C ILE A 24 0.09 -19.47 -5.60
N GLU A 25 0.48 -18.58 -6.50
CA GLU A 25 -0.35 -18.13 -7.62
C GLU A 25 -0.77 -19.32 -8.51
N LYS A 26 0.17 -20.19 -8.82
CA LYS A 26 -0.09 -21.40 -9.61
C LYS A 26 -1.04 -22.37 -8.89
N THR A 27 -0.89 -22.53 -7.59
CA THR A 27 -1.76 -23.39 -6.77
C THR A 27 -3.18 -22.82 -6.69
N VAL A 28 -3.31 -21.50 -6.54
CA VAL A 28 -4.61 -20.81 -6.55
C VAL A 28 -5.33 -21.04 -7.88
N GLU A 29 -4.62 -20.93 -8.98
CA GLU A 29 -5.17 -21.17 -10.31
C GLU A 29 -5.58 -22.64 -10.52
N SER A 30 -4.70 -23.58 -10.16
CA SER A 30 -4.95 -25.02 -10.38
C SER A 30 -6.05 -25.59 -9.48
N ARG A 31 -6.24 -25.03 -8.31
CA ARG A 31 -7.26 -25.49 -7.34
C ARG A 31 -8.49 -24.58 -7.26
N SER A 32 -8.55 -23.55 -8.10
CA SER A 32 -9.66 -22.56 -8.12
C SER A 32 -9.90 -21.91 -6.76
N LEU A 33 -8.83 -21.48 -6.11
CA LEU A 33 -8.87 -20.86 -4.78
C LEU A 33 -8.93 -19.32 -4.82
N HIS A 34 -9.34 -18.73 -5.94
CA HIS A 34 -9.39 -17.28 -6.14
C HIS A 34 -10.26 -16.54 -5.11
N ASP A 35 -11.29 -17.20 -4.60
CA ASP A 35 -12.19 -16.66 -3.58
C ASP A 35 -11.57 -16.67 -2.17
N GLN A 36 -10.56 -17.49 -1.96
CA GLN A 36 -9.94 -17.74 -0.65
C GLN A 36 -8.57 -17.09 -0.53
N ILE A 37 -7.76 -17.16 -1.59
CA ILE A 37 -6.44 -16.53 -1.66
C ILE A 37 -6.48 -15.48 -2.78
N LEU A 38 -6.59 -14.23 -2.41
CA LEU A 38 -6.88 -13.14 -3.34
C LEU A 38 -5.64 -12.51 -3.96
N ALA A 39 -4.57 -12.42 -3.19
CA ALA A 39 -3.35 -11.76 -3.67
C ALA A 39 -2.12 -12.26 -2.92
N VAL A 40 -0.97 -12.14 -3.57
CA VAL A 40 0.35 -12.41 -2.98
C VAL A 40 1.27 -11.25 -3.35
N SER A 41 2.00 -10.73 -2.38
CA SER A 41 2.88 -9.59 -2.59
C SER A 41 4.23 -9.80 -1.92
N ILE A 42 5.28 -9.36 -2.60
CA ILE A 42 6.62 -9.23 -2.01
C ILE A 42 6.91 -7.73 -1.95
N PRO A 43 6.96 -7.12 -0.75
CA PRO A 43 7.20 -5.69 -0.64
C PRO A 43 8.57 -5.32 -1.20
N LEU A 44 8.59 -4.39 -2.16
CA LEU A 44 9.80 -3.90 -2.81
C LEU A 44 9.92 -2.39 -2.59
N GLU A 45 11.15 -1.95 -2.45
CA GLU A 45 11.51 -0.55 -2.35
C GLU A 45 12.42 -0.20 -3.52
N THR A 46 12.09 0.87 -4.22
CA THR A 46 12.95 1.38 -5.30
C THR A 46 14.05 2.23 -4.70
N VAL A 47 15.29 1.81 -4.90
CA VAL A 47 16.48 2.49 -4.38
C VAL A 47 17.26 3.08 -5.54
N THR A 48 17.61 4.37 -5.42
CA THR A 48 18.49 5.04 -6.38
C THR A 48 19.84 5.30 -5.72
N GLU A 49 20.87 4.73 -6.29
CA GLU A 49 22.27 4.95 -5.90
C GLU A 49 23.00 5.79 -6.92
N ILE A 50 23.86 6.69 -6.45
CA ILE A 50 24.78 7.43 -7.30
C ILE A 50 26.12 6.71 -7.28
N THR A 51 26.57 6.25 -8.45
CA THR A 51 27.87 5.57 -8.59
C THR A 51 29.02 6.57 -8.54
N GLU A 52 30.23 6.10 -8.28
CA GLU A 52 31.44 6.94 -8.25
C GLU A 52 31.65 7.72 -9.54
N SER A 53 31.14 7.22 -10.66
CA SER A 53 31.19 7.90 -11.97
C SER A 53 30.12 8.98 -12.15
N GLY A 54 29.25 9.20 -11.14
CA GLY A 54 28.16 10.18 -11.18
C GLY A 54 26.90 9.69 -11.90
N ALA A 55 26.88 8.43 -12.36
CA ALA A 55 25.70 7.84 -12.95
C ALA A 55 24.70 7.39 -11.85
N SER A 56 23.42 7.59 -12.08
CA SER A 56 22.39 7.08 -11.19
C SER A 56 21.99 5.66 -11.59
N LYS A 57 21.91 4.76 -10.62
CA LYS A 57 21.43 3.40 -10.81
C LYS A 57 20.19 3.19 -9.94
N THR A 58 19.09 2.79 -10.58
CA THR A 58 17.84 2.51 -9.89
C THR A 58 17.58 1.01 -9.92
N TYR A 59 17.27 0.43 -8.75
CA TYR A 59 16.94 -0.99 -8.64
C TYR A 59 15.92 -1.20 -7.53
N ASP A 60 15.19 -2.31 -7.64
CA ASP A 60 14.23 -2.71 -6.61
C ASP A 60 14.90 -3.60 -5.58
N ARG A 61 14.71 -3.25 -4.32
CA ARG A 61 15.22 -3.99 -3.18
C ARG A 61 14.06 -4.56 -2.36
N LYS A 62 14.20 -5.80 -1.90
CA LYS A 62 13.22 -6.39 -0.98
C LYS A 62 13.32 -5.69 0.38
N VAL A 63 12.20 -5.13 0.82
CA VAL A 63 12.11 -4.44 2.12
C VAL A 63 12.22 -5.44 3.27
N TYR A 64 11.59 -6.62 3.09
CA TYR A 64 11.58 -7.68 4.09
C TYR A 64 12.03 -9.00 3.46
N PRO A 65 13.37 -9.23 3.32
CA PRO A 65 13.87 -10.49 2.79
C PRO A 65 13.43 -11.69 3.64
N GLY A 66 13.00 -12.76 2.99
CA GLY A 66 12.50 -13.95 3.67
C GLY A 66 11.03 -13.87 4.08
N TYR A 67 10.29 -12.85 3.63
CA TYR A 67 8.87 -12.67 3.92
C TYR A 67 8.07 -12.47 2.66
N VAL A 68 6.87 -13.08 2.64
CA VAL A 68 5.88 -12.92 1.57
C VAL A 68 4.55 -12.58 2.23
N LEU A 69 3.83 -11.63 1.65
CA LEU A 69 2.51 -11.23 2.14
C LEU A 69 1.43 -11.91 1.31
N VAL A 70 0.46 -12.52 1.98
CA VAL A 70 -0.66 -13.22 1.34
C VAL A 70 -1.97 -12.64 1.84
N LYS A 71 -2.80 -12.18 0.91
CA LYS A 71 -4.17 -11.75 1.21
C LYS A 71 -5.09 -12.95 1.03
N MET A 72 -5.64 -13.43 2.12
CA MET A 72 -6.49 -14.63 2.11
C MET A 72 -7.57 -14.59 3.17
N VAL A 73 -8.60 -15.37 2.94
CA VAL A 73 -9.57 -15.74 3.98
C VAL A 73 -8.95 -16.87 4.78
N TYR A 74 -8.66 -16.64 6.06
CA TYR A 74 -8.04 -17.65 6.90
C TYR A 74 -9.01 -18.81 7.17
N SER A 75 -8.54 -20.01 6.87
CA SER A 75 -9.22 -21.26 7.19
C SER A 75 -8.18 -22.36 7.33
N ASP A 76 -8.57 -23.51 7.86
CA ASP A 76 -7.67 -24.66 7.93
C ASP A 76 -7.18 -25.06 6.54
N ASP A 77 -8.04 -24.97 5.54
CA ASP A 77 -7.69 -25.30 4.15
C ASP A 77 -6.64 -24.34 3.57
N THR A 78 -6.84 -23.04 3.71
CA THR A 78 -5.87 -22.03 3.22
C THR A 78 -4.57 -22.12 3.99
N TRP A 79 -4.62 -22.32 5.29
CA TRP A 79 -3.44 -22.51 6.13
C TRP A 79 -2.60 -23.69 5.64
N HIS A 80 -3.22 -24.84 5.40
CA HIS A 80 -2.54 -26.03 4.88
C HIS A 80 -1.95 -25.83 3.49
N VAL A 81 -2.68 -25.16 2.60
CA VAL A 81 -2.20 -24.86 1.24
C VAL A 81 -0.92 -24.05 1.29
N ILE A 82 -0.91 -22.96 2.04
CA ILE A 82 0.26 -22.08 2.15
C ILE A 82 1.40 -22.77 2.89
N ARG A 83 1.10 -23.45 3.99
CA ARG A 83 2.11 -24.12 4.83
C ARG A 83 2.85 -25.24 4.08
N ASN A 84 2.21 -25.88 3.12
CA ASN A 84 2.79 -26.96 2.33
C ASN A 84 3.55 -26.49 1.08
N ILE A 85 3.57 -25.20 0.81
CA ILE A 85 4.36 -24.63 -0.30
C ILE A 85 5.85 -24.80 0.01
N ARG A 86 6.58 -25.30 -0.99
CA ARG A 86 8.04 -25.46 -0.86
C ARG A 86 8.71 -24.10 -0.70
N GLY A 87 9.52 -23.98 0.32
CA GLY A 87 10.20 -22.72 0.65
C GLY A 87 9.54 -21.95 1.80
N VAL A 88 8.30 -22.28 2.15
CA VAL A 88 7.59 -21.70 3.28
C VAL A 88 8.02 -22.40 4.58
N THR A 89 8.46 -21.60 5.56
CA THR A 89 8.81 -22.10 6.89
C THR A 89 7.64 -22.01 7.86
N GLY A 90 6.72 -21.08 7.65
CA GLY A 90 5.52 -20.91 8.46
C GLY A 90 4.95 -19.51 8.39
N PHE A 91 3.86 -19.29 9.09
CA PHE A 91 3.26 -17.98 9.25
C PHE A 91 3.91 -17.23 10.41
N VAL A 92 3.96 -15.90 10.29
CA VAL A 92 4.35 -15.01 11.38
C VAL A 92 3.13 -14.70 12.23
N GLY A 93 3.24 -14.87 13.54
CA GLY A 93 2.14 -14.61 14.46
C GLY A 93 2.45 -15.10 15.87
N THR A 94 1.42 -15.07 16.71
CA THR A 94 1.52 -15.47 18.12
C THR A 94 1.88 -16.95 18.30
N SER A 95 1.43 -17.77 17.34
CA SER A 95 1.81 -19.19 17.27
C SER A 95 1.76 -19.66 15.82
N SER A 96 2.43 -20.76 15.52
CA SER A 96 2.46 -21.32 14.18
C SER A 96 1.09 -21.75 13.66
N ASN A 97 0.14 -21.98 14.55
CA ASN A 97 -1.22 -22.41 14.23
C ASN A 97 -2.25 -21.27 14.31
N ASP A 98 -1.80 -20.07 14.72
CA ASP A 98 -2.68 -18.91 14.88
C ASP A 98 -1.96 -17.67 14.33
N PRO A 99 -1.91 -17.51 13.01
CA PRO A 99 -1.25 -16.36 12.41
C PRO A 99 -2.03 -15.08 12.70
N THR A 100 -1.29 -14.04 13.02
CA THR A 100 -1.85 -12.72 13.29
C THR A 100 -1.90 -11.93 11.97
N PRO A 101 -3.09 -11.48 11.53
CA PRO A 101 -3.18 -10.66 10.33
C PRO A 101 -2.57 -9.28 10.56
N LEU A 102 -2.10 -8.67 9.47
CA LEU A 102 -1.66 -7.28 9.49
C LEU A 102 -2.84 -6.35 9.70
N THR A 103 -2.62 -5.28 10.44
CA THR A 103 -3.60 -4.20 10.55
C THR A 103 -3.64 -3.39 9.25
N GLU A 104 -4.72 -2.66 9.04
CA GLU A 104 -4.85 -1.79 7.85
C GLU A 104 -3.70 -0.79 7.78
N ASP A 105 -3.32 -0.19 8.91
CA ASP A 105 -2.22 0.77 8.97
C ASP A 105 -0.88 0.13 8.59
N GLU A 106 -0.62 -1.09 9.03
CA GLU A 106 0.58 -1.84 8.65
C GLU A 106 0.60 -2.17 7.15
N VAL A 107 -0.54 -2.55 6.58
CA VAL A 107 -0.68 -2.83 5.15
C VAL A 107 -0.36 -1.59 4.31
N TYR A 108 -0.90 -0.45 4.68
CA TYR A 108 -0.61 0.82 4.00
C TYR A 108 0.84 1.26 4.18
N ALA A 109 1.38 1.13 5.39
CA ALA A 109 2.77 1.48 5.68
C ALA A 109 3.77 0.63 4.88
N MET A 110 3.42 -0.63 4.60
CA MET A 110 4.24 -1.53 3.79
C MET A 110 4.08 -1.32 2.28
N GLY A 111 3.17 -0.44 1.87
CA GLY A 111 2.92 -0.14 0.46
C GLY A 111 2.25 -1.27 -0.33
N VAL A 112 1.65 -2.23 0.35
CA VAL A 112 0.98 -3.40 -0.27
C VAL A 112 -0.35 -2.99 -0.89
N GLU A 113 -1.10 -2.16 -0.19
CA GLU A 113 -2.32 -1.55 -0.69
C GLU A 113 -2.23 -0.04 -0.53
N LYS A 114 -2.83 0.67 -1.47
CA LYS A 114 -2.99 2.11 -1.38
C LYS A 114 -4.26 2.42 -0.60
N LYS A 115 -4.18 3.37 0.32
CA LYS A 115 -5.37 3.86 1.01
C LYS A 115 -6.29 4.52 -0.01
N GLU A 116 -7.55 4.10 -0.06
CA GLU A 116 -8.55 4.82 -0.85
C GLU A 116 -8.79 6.19 -0.22
N ILE A 117 -8.31 7.20 -0.90
CA ILE A 117 -8.55 8.59 -0.49
C ILE A 117 -9.82 9.04 -1.20
N ILE A 118 -10.90 9.17 -0.44
CA ILE A 118 -12.15 9.71 -0.94
C ILE A 118 -12.04 11.22 -0.90
N VAL A 119 -11.93 11.84 -2.08
CA VAL A 119 -11.92 13.29 -2.20
C VAL A 119 -13.35 13.79 -2.37
N ASN A 120 -13.76 14.72 -1.52
CA ASN A 120 -15.08 15.35 -1.55
C ASN A 120 -15.12 16.62 -2.39
N TYR A 121 -14.04 16.96 -3.07
CA TYR A 121 -13.89 18.16 -3.86
C TYR A 121 -13.44 17.83 -5.29
N SER A 122 -13.71 18.76 -6.19
CA SER A 122 -13.34 18.66 -7.61
C SER A 122 -12.55 19.88 -8.05
N VAL A 123 -11.90 19.78 -9.21
CA VAL A 123 -11.21 20.93 -9.81
C VAL A 123 -12.19 22.09 -9.97
N GLY A 124 -11.78 23.26 -9.50
CA GLY A 124 -12.60 24.48 -9.50
C GLY A 124 -13.38 24.73 -8.21
N ASP A 125 -13.40 23.77 -7.29
CA ASP A 125 -14.07 23.95 -6.00
C ASP A 125 -13.25 24.82 -5.05
N THR A 126 -13.95 25.56 -4.19
CA THR A 126 -13.32 26.31 -3.11
C THR A 126 -13.07 25.39 -1.93
N VAL A 127 -11.83 25.36 -1.47
CA VAL A 127 -11.40 24.48 -0.40
C VAL A 127 -10.67 25.29 0.68
N ARG A 128 -10.65 24.74 1.87
CA ARG A 128 -9.92 25.29 3.01
C ARG A 128 -8.80 24.34 3.42
N ILE A 129 -7.65 24.91 3.70
CA ILE A 129 -6.49 24.14 4.18
C ILE A 129 -6.66 23.89 5.68
N MET A 130 -6.63 22.61 6.06
CA MET A 130 -6.92 22.18 7.43
C MET A 130 -5.68 22.06 8.30
N ASP A 131 -4.51 21.85 7.71
CA ASP A 131 -3.28 21.61 8.44
C ASP A 131 -2.08 22.33 7.80
N GLY A 132 -1.02 22.49 8.57
CA GLY A 132 0.23 23.09 8.14
C GLY A 132 0.28 24.61 8.33
N PRO A 133 1.35 25.26 7.78
CA PRO A 133 1.56 26.71 7.94
C PRO A 133 0.47 27.56 7.30
N LEU A 134 -0.25 27.01 6.32
CA LEU A 134 -1.32 27.70 5.59
C LEU A 134 -2.71 27.30 6.08
N SER A 135 -2.82 26.69 7.25
CA SER A 135 -4.11 26.31 7.84
C SER A 135 -5.03 27.54 7.95
N SER A 136 -6.30 27.33 7.69
CA SER A 136 -7.37 28.35 7.63
C SER A 136 -7.37 29.23 6.38
N PHE A 137 -6.38 29.11 5.50
CA PHE A 137 -6.45 29.76 4.19
C PHE A 137 -7.43 29.03 3.29
N THR A 138 -8.06 29.76 2.40
CA THR A 138 -8.94 29.21 1.37
C THR A 138 -8.30 29.37 -0.01
N GLY A 139 -8.60 28.44 -0.88
CA GLY A 139 -8.12 28.46 -2.26
C GLY A 139 -9.05 27.74 -3.20
N THR A 140 -8.68 27.71 -4.46
CA THR A 140 -9.41 26.99 -5.50
C THR A 140 -8.57 25.81 -6.01
N VAL A 141 -9.18 24.65 -6.15
CA VAL A 141 -8.49 23.45 -6.65
C VAL A 141 -8.15 23.63 -8.12
N GLU A 142 -6.87 23.54 -8.45
CA GLU A 142 -6.37 23.63 -9.83
C GLU A 142 -6.26 22.24 -10.47
N SER A 143 -5.70 21.28 -9.74
CA SER A 143 -5.59 19.89 -10.21
C SER A 143 -5.55 18.92 -9.03
N ILE A 144 -5.96 17.68 -9.28
CA ILE A 144 -5.98 16.60 -8.30
C ILE A 144 -5.26 15.39 -8.88
N ASP A 145 -4.28 14.87 -8.15
CA ASP A 145 -3.59 13.64 -8.49
C ASP A 145 -3.75 12.64 -7.34
N VAL A 146 -4.67 11.72 -7.50
CA VAL A 146 -4.98 10.70 -6.49
C VAL A 146 -3.84 9.69 -6.37
N ASP A 147 -3.16 9.39 -7.47
CA ASP A 147 -2.08 8.41 -7.49
C ASP A 147 -0.86 8.86 -6.70
N SER A 148 -0.55 10.14 -6.74
CA SER A 148 0.56 10.72 -5.97
C SER A 148 0.14 11.30 -4.62
N ASN A 149 -1.14 11.17 -4.24
CA ASN A 149 -1.70 11.74 -3.01
C ASN A 149 -1.48 13.27 -2.92
N SER A 150 -1.63 13.96 -4.05
CA SER A 150 -1.39 15.40 -4.10
C SER A 150 -2.52 16.16 -4.77
N VAL A 151 -2.68 17.42 -4.37
CA VAL A 151 -3.63 18.35 -4.95
C VAL A 151 -2.96 19.72 -5.03
N ASN A 152 -3.09 20.35 -6.19
CA ASN A 152 -2.61 21.71 -6.38
C ASN A 152 -3.77 22.69 -6.15
N VAL A 153 -3.55 23.62 -5.24
CA VAL A 153 -4.55 24.62 -4.85
C VAL A 153 -3.98 26.01 -5.09
N VAL A 154 -4.75 26.84 -5.77
CA VAL A 154 -4.41 28.26 -5.95
C VAL A 154 -4.87 29.03 -4.71
N VAL A 155 -3.92 29.51 -3.93
CA VAL A 155 -4.17 30.25 -2.69
C VAL A 155 -3.82 31.72 -2.94
N SER A 156 -4.71 32.61 -2.50
CA SER A 156 -4.43 34.06 -2.53
C SER A 156 -3.71 34.49 -1.26
N MET A 157 -2.46 34.84 -1.39
CA MET A 157 -1.62 35.34 -0.28
C MET A 157 -1.02 36.68 -0.64
N PHE A 158 -1.12 37.65 0.27
CA PHE A 158 -0.52 38.98 0.13
C PHE A 158 -0.89 39.70 -1.21
N GLY A 159 -2.14 39.48 -1.66
CA GLY A 159 -2.62 40.03 -2.93
C GLY A 159 -2.09 39.34 -4.18
N ARG A 160 -1.47 38.17 -4.05
CA ARG A 160 -0.97 37.36 -5.16
C ARG A 160 -1.54 35.95 -5.08
N GLU A 161 -1.85 35.38 -6.24
CA GLU A 161 -2.26 34.01 -6.37
C GLU A 161 -1.02 33.13 -6.52
N THR A 162 -0.94 32.08 -5.70
CA THR A 162 0.17 31.13 -5.71
C THR A 162 -0.39 29.73 -5.69
N THR A 163 0.07 28.87 -6.60
CA THR A 163 -0.27 27.44 -6.58
C THR A 163 0.62 26.73 -5.58
N VAL A 164 0.01 26.03 -4.64
CA VAL A 164 0.70 25.24 -3.61
C VAL A 164 0.19 23.83 -3.66
N GLU A 165 1.10 22.87 -3.57
CA GLU A 165 0.78 21.46 -3.50
C GLU A 165 0.51 21.04 -2.05
N PHE A 166 -0.58 20.31 -1.84
CA PHE A 166 -0.98 19.73 -0.54
C PHE A 166 -1.27 18.26 -0.68
N GLU A 167 -1.26 17.56 0.42
CA GLU A 167 -1.80 16.19 0.47
C GLU A 167 -3.33 16.24 0.43
N LEU A 168 -3.93 15.21 -0.16
CA LEU A 168 -5.38 15.18 -0.40
C LEU A 168 -6.23 15.29 0.88
N ASP A 169 -5.73 14.78 2.00
CA ASP A 169 -6.41 14.81 3.29
C ASP A 169 -6.22 16.10 4.08
N MET A 170 -5.33 16.99 3.62
CA MET A 170 -5.10 18.29 4.25
C MET A 170 -6.12 19.37 3.88
N ILE A 171 -7.04 19.04 2.98
CA ILE A 171 -7.95 20.01 2.37
C ILE A 171 -9.41 19.56 2.55
N GLU A 172 -10.27 20.51 2.86
CA GLU A 172 -11.70 20.30 3.03
C GLU A 172 -12.49 21.26 2.14
N VAL A 173 -13.57 20.75 1.53
CA VAL A 173 -14.50 21.60 0.77
C VAL A 173 -15.19 22.61 1.71
N VAL A 174 -15.18 23.86 1.30
CA VAL A 174 -15.96 24.90 2.00
C VAL A 174 -17.39 24.81 1.54
N SER A 175 -18.29 24.37 2.44
CA SER A 175 -19.72 24.39 2.17
C SER A 175 -20.20 25.85 2.11
N GLN A 176 -20.90 26.18 1.03
CA GLN A 176 -21.58 27.47 0.93
C GLN A 176 -22.80 27.50 1.85
#